data_b1728ba67d4fc036bd20396f34730263
#
_entry.id   b1728ba67d4fc036bd20396f34730263
#
_cell.length_a   1.000
_cell.length_b   1.000
_cell.length_c   1.000
_cell.angle_alpha   90.00
_cell.angle_beta   90.00
_cell.angle_gamma   90.00
#
_symmetry.space_group_name_H-M   'P 1'
#
loop_
_entity.id
_entity.type
_entity.pdbx_description
1 polymer ?
#
loop_
_entity_poly.entity_id
_entity_poly.type
_entity_poly.pdbx_seq_one_letter_code
_entity_poly.pdbx_strand_id
1 'polypeptide(L)'
;MAKVETVRSLPAFAPYVPVALPLRGLSMAHAAWVTFITDNPLTWWWCQGRRNPQADMEGPLYVYGAPNRQLEDGKAVLATVEELKEYAPFLMSLTILAPDGKPVPNARIEWWQATPAGVYAYSSYSLRGTFTTDAQGRIEILTVTPGAYGPLQYLRAGHFHMIIDGGSQYERLTTQLYVCPANDKQGMMKDFLNYMRAPRFGNLLQVWSIPTASGGKTDMNFPALARDPETEKRVEWWNAKMAERSTDRLEVIAGAETKIVLNKRPGWFGF
;
A
#
# COMPACT_ATOMS: atom_id res chain seq x y z
N MET A 1 -16.64 -30.74 -1.51
CA MET A 1 -17.38 -29.54 -1.97
C MET A 1 -17.24 -28.49 -0.89
N ALA A 2 -16.31 -27.55 -1.06
CA ALA A 2 -16.14 -26.41 -0.15
C ALA A 2 -17.31 -25.45 -0.39
N LYS A 3 -18.03 -25.09 0.69
CA LYS A 3 -19.05 -24.05 0.65
C LYS A 3 -18.37 -22.74 0.23
N VAL A 4 -18.74 -22.24 -0.94
CA VAL A 4 -18.47 -20.84 -1.31
C VAL A 4 -19.29 -20.01 -0.33
N GLU A 5 -18.65 -19.45 0.70
CA GLU A 5 -19.27 -18.41 1.51
C GLU A 5 -19.56 -17.23 0.58
N THR A 6 -20.84 -16.94 0.44
CA THR A 6 -21.33 -15.77 -0.28
C THR A 6 -20.67 -14.56 0.33
N VAL A 7 -19.77 -13.91 -0.42
CA VAL A 7 -19.14 -12.66 -0.04
C VAL A 7 -20.27 -11.66 0.22
N ARG A 8 -20.56 -11.40 1.50
CA ARG A 8 -21.45 -10.30 1.88
C ARG A 8 -20.84 -9.05 1.28
N SER A 9 -21.60 -8.33 0.48
CA SER A 9 -21.19 -7.06 -0.10
C SER A 9 -20.66 -6.15 1.02
N LEU A 10 -19.32 -6.04 1.11
CA LEU A 10 -18.70 -5.10 2.04
C LEU A 10 -19.21 -3.69 1.72
N PRO A 11 -19.43 -2.85 2.72
CA PRO A 11 -19.72 -1.44 2.49
C PRO A 11 -18.58 -0.83 1.66
N ALA A 12 -18.85 0.18 0.83
CA ALA A 12 -17.85 0.84 -0.01
C ALA A 12 -16.69 1.45 0.80
N PHE A 13 -16.79 1.45 2.13
CA PHE A 13 -15.80 1.96 3.06
C PHE A 13 -15.37 0.87 4.04
N ALA A 14 -14.10 0.89 4.43
CA ALA A 14 -13.59 -0.05 5.41
C ALA A 14 -14.27 0.18 6.77
N PRO A 15 -14.84 -0.85 7.42
CA PRO A 15 -15.36 -0.69 8.76
C PRO A 15 -14.24 -0.51 9.78
N TYR A 16 -14.52 0.24 10.86
CA TYR A 16 -13.62 0.27 12.01
C TYR A 16 -13.52 -1.12 12.64
N VAL A 17 -12.30 -1.63 12.79
CA VAL A 17 -12.04 -2.93 13.42
C VAL A 17 -10.94 -2.75 14.47
N PRO A 18 -11.21 -2.98 15.77
CA PRO A 18 -10.21 -2.88 16.82
C PRO A 18 -9.23 -4.05 16.76
N VAL A 19 -7.98 -3.80 17.13
CA VAL A 19 -6.95 -4.85 17.28
C VAL A 19 -7.10 -5.49 18.67
N ALA A 20 -7.23 -6.81 18.72
CA ALA A 20 -7.30 -7.54 19.97
C ALA A 20 -6.00 -7.41 20.79
N LEU A 21 -6.10 -7.32 22.13
CA LEU A 21 -4.93 -7.11 23.02
C LEU A 21 -3.81 -8.14 22.81
N PRO A 22 -4.07 -9.46 22.67
CA PRO A 22 -2.99 -10.43 22.40
C PRO A 22 -2.24 -10.14 21.09
N LEU A 23 -2.95 -9.70 20.04
CA LEU A 23 -2.33 -9.34 18.75
C LEU A 23 -1.50 -8.07 18.85
N ARG A 24 -1.89 -7.10 19.70
CA ARG A 24 -1.04 -5.93 20.00
C ARG A 24 0.27 -6.34 20.63
N GLY A 25 0.22 -7.19 21.66
CA GLY A 25 1.42 -7.72 22.32
C GLY A 25 2.35 -8.46 21.35
N LEU A 26 1.78 -9.34 20.52
CA LEU A 26 2.53 -10.05 19.48
C LEU A 26 3.15 -9.10 18.47
N SER A 27 2.42 -8.08 18.03
CA SER A 27 2.90 -7.08 17.08
C SER A 27 4.02 -6.22 17.66
N MET A 28 3.97 -5.89 18.95
CA MET A 28 5.07 -5.20 19.65
C MET A 28 6.34 -6.06 19.74
N ALA A 29 6.21 -7.35 20.05
CA ALA A 29 7.35 -8.27 20.06
C ALA A 29 7.94 -8.43 18.64
N HIS A 30 7.09 -8.54 17.62
CA HIS A 30 7.50 -8.56 16.22
C HIS A 30 8.21 -7.26 15.81
N ALA A 31 7.68 -6.09 16.19
CA ALA A 31 8.31 -4.80 15.93
C ALA A 31 9.73 -4.71 16.48
N ALA A 32 9.95 -5.21 17.69
CA ALA A 32 11.29 -5.29 18.29
C ALA A 32 12.21 -6.24 17.48
N TRP A 33 11.73 -7.42 17.12
CA TRP A 33 12.46 -8.37 16.27
C TRP A 33 12.84 -7.75 14.93
N VAL A 34 11.87 -7.13 14.23
CA VAL A 34 12.11 -6.46 12.94
C VAL A 34 13.17 -5.39 13.09
N THR A 35 13.01 -4.47 14.06
CA THR A 35 13.93 -3.34 14.22
C THR A 35 15.36 -3.78 14.51
N PHE A 36 15.56 -4.75 15.39
CA PHE A 36 16.92 -5.11 15.84
C PHE A 36 17.57 -6.21 15.01
N ILE A 37 16.78 -7.06 14.34
CA ILE A 37 17.29 -8.24 13.64
C ILE A 37 17.08 -8.15 12.13
N THR A 38 15.83 -8.15 11.65
CA THR A 38 15.56 -8.31 10.19
C THR A 38 15.83 -7.05 9.39
N ASP A 39 15.54 -5.89 9.96
CA ASP A 39 15.77 -4.58 9.33
C ASP A 39 17.12 -3.96 9.74
N ASN A 40 17.93 -4.66 10.52
CA ASN A 40 19.34 -4.29 10.64
C ASN A 40 19.96 -4.24 9.25
N PRO A 41 20.65 -3.15 8.85
CA PRO A 41 21.11 -2.93 7.47
C PRO A 41 21.90 -4.10 6.87
N LEU A 42 22.73 -4.76 7.67
CA LEU A 42 23.52 -5.92 7.20
C LEU A 42 22.63 -7.14 6.96
N THR A 43 21.77 -7.49 7.93
CA THR A 43 20.87 -8.64 7.84
C THR A 43 19.88 -8.44 6.70
N TRP A 44 19.25 -7.25 6.63
CA TRP A 44 18.31 -6.92 5.58
C TRP A 44 18.92 -7.02 4.18
N TRP A 45 20.14 -6.45 4.01
CA TRP A 45 20.85 -6.51 2.72
C TRP A 45 21.11 -7.95 2.28
N TRP A 46 21.59 -8.79 3.19
CA TRP A 46 21.86 -10.20 2.88
C TRP A 46 20.60 -11.01 2.59
N CYS A 47 19.54 -10.81 3.35
CA CYS A 47 18.33 -11.62 3.24
C CYS A 47 17.39 -11.17 2.12
N GLN A 48 17.27 -9.86 1.86
CA GLN A 48 16.28 -9.31 0.94
C GLN A 48 16.85 -8.27 -0.02
N GLY A 49 17.57 -7.27 0.50
CA GLY A 49 17.94 -6.07 -0.24
C GLY A 49 18.72 -6.28 -1.52
N ARG A 50 19.55 -7.32 -1.59
CA ARG A 50 20.32 -7.67 -2.79
C ARG A 50 19.56 -8.52 -3.79
N ARG A 51 18.47 -9.18 -3.38
CA ARG A 51 17.75 -10.15 -4.20
C ARG A 51 16.73 -9.51 -5.12
N ASN A 52 15.98 -8.56 -4.60
CA ASN A 52 14.97 -7.87 -5.37
C ASN A 52 15.18 -6.35 -5.30
N PRO A 53 15.27 -5.64 -6.44
CA PRO A 53 15.50 -4.19 -6.46
C PRO A 53 14.34 -3.39 -5.87
N GLN A 54 13.14 -3.98 -5.77
CA GLN A 54 11.97 -3.37 -5.15
C GLN A 54 11.81 -3.76 -3.67
N ALA A 55 12.66 -4.67 -3.11
CA ALA A 55 12.63 -4.99 -1.70
C ALA A 55 12.95 -3.77 -0.84
N ASP A 56 12.18 -3.61 0.25
CA ASP A 56 12.39 -2.58 1.23
C ASP A 56 12.18 -3.11 2.65
N MET A 57 12.57 -2.35 3.65
CA MET A 57 12.45 -2.70 5.06
C MET A 57 10.97 -2.79 5.46
N GLU A 58 10.64 -3.70 6.39
CA GLU A 58 9.29 -3.85 6.91
C GLU A 58 8.91 -2.71 7.86
N GLY A 59 9.85 -2.29 8.67
CA GLY A 59 9.62 -1.32 9.72
C GLY A 59 8.87 -1.89 10.93
N PRO A 60 8.84 -1.15 12.06
CA PRO A 60 8.25 -1.63 13.31
C PRO A 60 6.73 -1.50 13.39
N LEU A 61 6.07 -1.12 12.31
CA LEU A 61 4.67 -0.67 12.35
C LEU A 61 3.66 -1.71 11.84
N TYR A 62 4.11 -2.93 11.55
CA TYR A 62 3.25 -4.04 11.17
C TYR A 62 2.36 -4.49 12.35
N VAL A 63 1.10 -4.82 12.06
CA VAL A 63 0.12 -5.33 13.05
C VAL A 63 -0.51 -6.61 12.52
N TYR A 64 -0.38 -7.70 13.27
CA TYR A 64 -0.94 -8.99 12.91
C TYR A 64 -2.46 -8.99 12.87
N GLY A 65 -3.01 -9.82 11.97
CA GLY A 65 -4.45 -10.07 11.91
C GLY A 65 -5.25 -9.01 11.15
N ALA A 66 -4.62 -8.24 10.29
CA ALA A 66 -5.33 -7.27 9.45
C ALA A 66 -6.47 -7.94 8.65
N PRO A 67 -7.69 -7.38 8.66
CA PRO A 67 -8.84 -7.98 8.03
C PRO A 67 -8.75 -7.97 6.51
N ASN A 68 -9.51 -8.86 5.88
CA ASN A 68 -9.71 -8.79 4.43
C ASN A 68 -10.50 -7.51 4.09
N ARG A 69 -9.96 -6.71 3.17
CA ARG A 69 -10.53 -5.45 2.69
C ARG A 69 -10.96 -5.53 1.21
N GLN A 70 -11.01 -6.73 0.65
CA GLN A 70 -11.49 -6.95 -0.71
C GLN A 70 -12.95 -6.51 -0.82
N LEU A 71 -13.23 -5.64 -1.80
CA LEU A 71 -14.60 -5.22 -2.12
C LEU A 71 -15.22 -6.15 -3.19
N GLU A 72 -14.47 -6.36 -4.25
CA GLU A 72 -14.77 -7.29 -5.34
C GLU A 72 -13.44 -7.73 -6.00
N ASP A 73 -13.50 -8.58 -7.02
CA ASP A 73 -12.30 -9.04 -7.72
C ASP A 73 -11.49 -7.86 -8.25
N GLY A 74 -10.21 -7.82 -7.89
CA GLY A 74 -9.30 -6.73 -8.27
C GLY A 74 -9.58 -5.37 -7.61
N LYS A 75 -10.43 -5.26 -6.56
CA LYS A 75 -10.71 -4.00 -5.87
C LYS A 75 -10.79 -4.13 -4.36
N ALA A 76 -10.20 -3.17 -3.63
CA ALA A 76 -10.17 -3.13 -2.17
C ALA A 76 -10.38 -1.71 -1.64
N VAL A 77 -10.86 -1.58 -0.40
CA VAL A 77 -11.03 -0.31 0.30
C VAL A 77 -10.36 -0.39 1.66
N LEU A 78 -9.39 0.47 1.91
CA LEU A 78 -8.64 0.53 3.17
C LEU A 78 -9.13 1.64 4.10
N ALA A 79 -9.61 2.74 3.54
CA ALA A 79 -10.03 3.90 4.31
C ALA A 79 -11.48 3.78 4.81
N THR A 80 -11.75 4.30 6.00
CA THR A 80 -13.10 4.53 6.51
C THR A 80 -13.72 5.74 5.84
N VAL A 81 -15.04 5.93 6.00
CA VAL A 81 -15.72 7.12 5.49
C VAL A 81 -15.18 8.39 6.12
N GLU A 82 -14.85 8.36 7.41
CA GLU A 82 -14.29 9.49 8.17
C GLU A 82 -12.93 9.88 7.61
N GLU A 83 -12.07 8.91 7.33
CA GLU A 83 -10.75 9.16 6.75
C GLU A 83 -10.84 9.72 5.33
N LEU A 84 -11.78 9.23 4.51
CA LEU A 84 -11.99 9.77 3.16
C LEU A 84 -12.57 11.20 3.16
N LYS A 85 -13.34 11.57 4.19
CA LYS A 85 -13.82 12.94 4.37
C LYS A 85 -12.72 13.88 4.84
N GLU A 86 -11.90 13.44 5.80
CA GLU A 86 -10.85 14.24 6.41
C GLU A 86 -9.67 14.46 5.46
N TYR A 87 -9.28 13.42 4.73
CA TYR A 87 -8.02 13.39 3.98
C TYR A 87 -8.16 13.28 2.47
N ALA A 88 -9.34 13.19 1.97
CA ALA A 88 -9.68 12.98 0.57
C ALA A 88 -9.18 11.63 -0.05
N PRO A 89 -9.96 11.07 -0.98
CA PRO A 89 -9.67 9.76 -1.57
C PRO A 89 -8.43 9.75 -2.48
N PHE A 90 -7.60 8.70 -2.30
CA PHE A 90 -6.46 8.37 -3.14
C PHE A 90 -6.67 6.99 -3.77
N LEU A 91 -6.48 6.87 -5.08
CA LEU A 91 -6.61 5.60 -5.81
C LEU A 91 -5.23 5.02 -6.14
N MET A 92 -4.90 3.88 -5.53
CA MET A 92 -3.69 3.13 -5.85
C MET A 92 -4.00 1.95 -6.76
N SER A 93 -3.25 1.81 -7.86
CA SER A 93 -3.35 0.67 -8.78
C SER A 93 -2.03 -0.10 -8.80
N LEU A 94 -2.10 -1.39 -8.49
CA LEU A 94 -0.94 -2.28 -8.50
C LEU A 94 -1.11 -3.38 -9.53
N THR A 95 -0.01 -3.74 -10.21
CA THR A 95 0.07 -4.96 -11.02
C THR A 95 1.23 -5.80 -10.53
N ILE A 96 0.95 -7.03 -10.12
CA ILE A 96 1.97 -7.98 -9.67
C ILE A 96 2.36 -8.89 -10.82
N LEU A 97 3.65 -8.92 -11.13
CA LEU A 97 4.20 -9.63 -12.28
C LEU A 97 5.26 -10.65 -11.84
N ALA A 98 5.38 -11.70 -12.62
CA ALA A 98 6.53 -12.61 -12.61
C ALA A 98 7.72 -12.00 -13.37
N PRO A 99 8.94 -12.53 -13.24
CA PRO A 99 10.12 -12.01 -13.95
C PRO A 99 10.01 -12.09 -15.49
N ASP A 100 9.17 -12.97 -16.01
CA ASP A 100 8.89 -13.10 -17.44
C ASP A 100 7.78 -12.17 -17.93
N GLY A 101 7.32 -11.24 -17.07
CA GLY A 101 6.29 -10.26 -17.36
C GLY A 101 4.85 -10.78 -17.29
N LYS A 102 4.65 -12.07 -16.97
CA LYS A 102 3.29 -12.60 -16.81
C LYS A 102 2.65 -12.12 -15.51
N PRO A 103 1.32 -11.95 -15.50
CA PRO A 103 0.61 -11.60 -14.27
C PRO A 103 0.72 -12.70 -13.22
N VAL A 104 0.73 -12.30 -11.95
CA VAL A 104 0.63 -13.21 -10.80
C VAL A 104 -0.78 -13.07 -10.21
N PRO A 105 -1.72 -13.95 -10.59
CA PRO A 105 -3.08 -13.91 -10.06
C PRO A 105 -3.11 -14.40 -8.62
N ASN A 106 -4.11 -13.94 -7.86
CA ASN A 106 -4.32 -14.30 -6.46
C ASN A 106 -3.11 -14.04 -5.55
N ALA A 107 -2.21 -13.12 -5.94
CA ALA A 107 -1.13 -12.69 -5.07
C ALA A 107 -1.73 -12.00 -3.83
N ARG A 108 -1.49 -12.55 -2.64
CA ARG A 108 -1.96 -11.99 -1.39
C ARG A 108 -1.09 -10.82 -0.99
N ILE A 109 -1.73 -9.69 -0.72
CA ILE A 109 -1.08 -8.46 -0.28
C ILE A 109 -1.55 -8.13 1.13
N GLU A 110 -0.61 -7.91 2.03
CA GLU A 110 -0.82 -7.32 3.35
C GLU A 110 -0.34 -5.87 3.27
N TRP A 111 -1.22 -4.93 3.62
CA TRP A 111 -0.97 -3.50 3.46
C TRP A 111 -1.11 -2.74 4.76
N TRP A 112 -0.25 -1.75 4.99
CA TRP A 112 -0.40 -0.75 6.05
C TRP A 112 0.27 0.57 5.68
N GLN A 113 -0.26 1.66 6.22
CA GLN A 113 0.22 3.01 5.99
C GLN A 113 -0.12 3.97 7.13
N ALA A 114 0.53 5.14 7.15
CA ALA A 114 0.13 6.26 7.96
C ALA A 114 -1.06 7.01 7.36
N THR A 115 -1.79 7.78 8.19
CA THR A 115 -2.67 8.85 7.72
C THR A 115 -1.85 9.96 7.05
N PRO A 116 -2.46 10.89 6.31
CA PRO A 116 -1.77 12.08 5.80
C PRO A 116 -1.10 12.93 6.90
N ALA A 117 -1.62 12.88 8.14
CA ALA A 117 -0.98 13.51 9.29
C ALA A 117 0.23 12.73 9.86
N GLY A 118 0.65 11.64 9.22
CA GLY A 118 1.80 10.84 9.64
C GLY A 118 1.53 9.91 10.84
N VAL A 119 0.27 9.57 11.12
CA VAL A 119 -0.11 8.76 12.28
C VAL A 119 -0.42 7.32 11.87
N TYR A 120 0.16 6.34 12.57
CA TYR A 120 -0.17 4.92 12.44
C TYR A 120 -1.10 4.47 13.57
N ALA A 121 -2.19 3.81 13.22
CA ALA A 121 -3.07 3.20 14.20
C ALA A 121 -2.49 1.86 14.71
N TYR A 122 -2.37 1.72 16.04
CA TYR A 122 -1.99 0.46 16.70
C TYR A 122 -3.16 -0.22 17.41
N SER A 123 -4.19 0.55 17.74
CA SER A 123 -5.37 0.05 18.44
C SER A 123 -6.47 -0.42 17.52
N SER A 124 -6.37 -0.09 16.24
CA SER A 124 -7.33 -0.47 15.19
C SER A 124 -6.61 -0.85 13.90
N TYR A 125 -7.34 -1.50 12.99
CA TYR A 125 -6.88 -1.78 11.64
C TYR A 125 -7.26 -0.65 10.66
N SER A 126 -7.20 0.60 11.10
CA SER A 126 -7.30 1.78 10.24
C SER A 126 -6.15 1.79 9.24
N LEU A 127 -6.46 1.98 7.96
CA LEU A 127 -5.51 1.95 6.83
C LEU A 127 -4.63 0.69 6.78
N ARG A 128 -5.20 -0.44 7.25
CA ARG A 128 -4.58 -1.77 7.24
C ARG A 128 -5.54 -2.79 6.68
N GLY A 129 -5.03 -3.72 5.90
CA GLY A 129 -5.85 -4.79 5.36
C GLY A 129 -5.09 -5.82 4.56
N THR A 130 -5.82 -6.85 4.17
CA THR A 130 -5.34 -7.87 3.23
C THR A 130 -6.30 -7.95 2.05
N PHE A 131 -5.77 -8.23 0.88
CA PHE A 131 -6.53 -8.44 -0.34
C PHE A 131 -5.69 -9.25 -1.35
N THR A 132 -6.31 -9.66 -2.45
CA THR A 132 -5.66 -10.45 -3.50
C THR A 132 -5.80 -9.78 -4.87
N THR A 133 -4.85 -10.03 -5.74
CA THR A 133 -4.92 -9.61 -7.14
C THR A 133 -5.92 -10.45 -7.93
N ASP A 134 -6.50 -9.86 -8.98
CA ASP A 134 -7.35 -10.51 -9.96
C ASP A 134 -6.58 -11.47 -10.90
N ALA A 135 -7.28 -12.03 -11.88
CA ALA A 135 -6.69 -12.92 -12.89
C ALA A 135 -5.59 -12.26 -13.75
N GLN A 136 -5.59 -10.93 -13.85
CA GLN A 136 -4.58 -10.12 -14.54
C GLN A 136 -3.45 -9.65 -13.62
N GLY A 137 -3.40 -10.16 -12.37
CA GLY A 137 -2.42 -9.75 -11.37
C GLY A 137 -2.62 -8.32 -10.88
N ARG A 138 -3.81 -7.72 -11.05
CA ARG A 138 -4.11 -6.33 -10.73
C ARG A 138 -4.93 -6.21 -9.46
N ILE A 139 -4.78 -5.08 -8.76
CA ILE A 139 -5.63 -4.65 -7.66
C ILE A 139 -5.68 -3.12 -7.61
N GLU A 140 -6.89 -2.58 -7.50
CA GLU A 140 -7.15 -1.17 -7.23
C GLU A 140 -7.54 -1.00 -5.76
N ILE A 141 -6.97 -0.01 -5.10
CA ILE A 141 -7.11 0.20 -3.67
C ILE A 141 -7.54 1.64 -3.41
N LEU A 142 -8.74 1.83 -2.87
CA LEU A 142 -9.20 3.12 -2.38
C LEU A 142 -8.65 3.35 -0.97
N THR A 143 -7.88 4.41 -0.80
CA THR A 143 -7.21 4.77 0.44
C THR A 143 -7.05 6.29 0.54
N VAL A 144 -6.13 6.77 1.38
CA VAL A 144 -5.70 8.17 1.50
C VAL A 144 -4.20 8.29 1.29
N THR A 145 -3.71 9.47 0.97
CA THR A 145 -2.27 9.72 0.77
C THR A 145 -1.52 9.50 2.09
N PRO A 146 -0.44 8.71 2.13
CA PRO A 146 0.37 8.56 3.34
C PRO A 146 1.18 9.83 3.61
N GLY A 147 1.17 10.33 4.85
CA GLY A 147 1.98 11.46 5.27
C GLY A 147 3.39 11.07 5.71
N ALA A 148 4.28 12.05 5.68
CA ALA A 148 5.59 11.91 6.29
C ALA A 148 5.46 11.86 7.83
N TYR A 149 6.35 11.13 8.50
CA TYR A 149 6.31 10.97 9.95
C TYR A 149 7.70 10.88 10.59
N GLY A 150 7.74 11.02 11.91
CA GLY A 150 8.96 11.00 12.70
C GLY A 150 9.50 12.40 13.00
N PRO A 151 10.43 12.51 13.99
CA PRO A 151 11.09 13.79 14.28
C PRO A 151 11.95 14.25 13.10
N LEU A 152 12.18 15.56 12.99
CA LEU A 152 12.86 16.17 11.83
C LEU A 152 14.18 15.49 11.44
N GLN A 153 14.99 15.07 12.42
CA GLN A 153 16.26 14.40 12.20
C GLN A 153 16.12 12.92 11.76
N TYR A 154 14.93 12.33 11.95
CA TYR A 154 14.61 10.95 11.58
C TYR A 154 13.35 10.88 10.73
N LEU A 155 13.14 11.92 9.91
CA LEU A 155 11.96 12.02 9.06
C LEU A 155 11.90 10.84 8.10
N ARG A 156 10.72 10.21 8.02
CA ARG A 156 10.36 9.24 7.00
C ARG A 156 9.46 9.92 5.99
N ALA A 157 9.79 9.79 4.71
CA ALA A 157 8.88 10.19 3.64
C ALA A 157 7.56 9.42 3.71
N GLY A 158 6.45 10.00 3.25
CA GLY A 158 5.18 9.28 3.15
C GLY A 158 5.32 8.03 2.28
N HIS A 159 4.84 6.88 2.76
CA HIS A 159 4.94 5.63 2.02
C HIS A 159 3.86 4.62 2.40
N PHE A 160 3.60 3.74 1.46
CA PHE A 160 2.79 2.54 1.63
C PHE A 160 3.71 1.36 1.93
N HIS A 161 3.41 0.62 2.98
CA HIS A 161 4.04 -0.67 3.25
C HIS A 161 3.22 -1.80 2.69
N MET A 162 3.90 -2.84 2.23
CA MET A 162 3.23 -4.07 1.84
C MET A 162 4.14 -5.30 1.95
N ILE A 163 3.50 -6.43 2.21
CA ILE A 163 4.07 -7.74 2.06
C ILE A 163 3.26 -8.47 0.99
N ILE A 164 3.94 -8.98 -0.03
CA ILE A 164 3.32 -9.61 -1.19
C ILE A 164 3.73 -11.08 -1.23
N ASP A 165 2.75 -11.98 -1.23
CA ASP A 165 2.93 -13.42 -1.36
C ASP A 165 2.24 -13.90 -2.64
N GLY A 166 3.02 -14.27 -3.64
CA GLY A 166 2.56 -14.80 -4.92
C GLY A 166 2.35 -16.34 -4.91
N GLY A 167 2.38 -16.97 -3.72
CA GLY A 167 2.28 -18.42 -3.54
C GLY A 167 3.63 -19.15 -3.61
N SER A 168 3.57 -20.49 -3.65
CA SER A 168 4.75 -21.33 -3.47
C SER A 168 5.86 -21.16 -4.53
N GLN A 169 5.52 -20.63 -5.69
CA GLN A 169 6.46 -20.45 -6.81
C GLN A 169 7.30 -19.17 -6.70
N TYR A 170 6.89 -18.22 -5.83
CA TYR A 170 7.53 -16.91 -5.72
C TYR A 170 8.12 -16.69 -4.33
N GLU A 171 9.17 -15.88 -4.27
CA GLU A 171 9.67 -15.33 -3.01
C GLU A 171 8.69 -14.29 -2.48
N ARG A 172 8.42 -14.33 -1.16
CA ARG A 172 7.65 -13.29 -0.49
C ARG A 172 8.44 -11.98 -0.53
N LEU A 173 7.80 -10.91 -0.94
CA LEU A 173 8.41 -9.60 -1.06
C LEU A 173 7.87 -8.64 0.00
N THR A 174 8.75 -8.10 0.84
CA THR A 174 8.45 -6.93 1.67
C THR A 174 8.95 -5.69 0.94
N THR A 175 8.10 -4.67 0.81
CA THR A 175 8.43 -3.44 0.08
C THR A 175 7.73 -2.22 0.65
N GLN A 176 8.24 -1.05 0.29
CA GLN A 176 7.61 0.26 0.54
C GLN A 176 7.50 1.01 -0.79
N LEU A 177 6.39 1.70 -1.01
CA LEU A 177 6.19 2.59 -2.16
C LEU A 177 6.09 4.02 -1.65
N TYR A 178 6.98 4.88 -2.10
CA TYR A 178 7.12 6.24 -1.59
C TYR A 178 6.25 7.23 -2.34
N VAL A 179 5.62 8.13 -1.56
CA VAL A 179 4.85 9.27 -2.05
C VAL A 179 5.58 10.54 -1.61
N CYS A 180 6.15 11.26 -2.58
CA CYS A 180 6.89 12.49 -2.30
C CYS A 180 6.23 13.66 -3.02
N PRO A 181 6.25 14.89 -2.44
CA PRO A 181 5.74 16.09 -3.10
C PRO A 181 6.32 16.25 -4.51
N ALA A 182 5.46 16.63 -5.47
CA ALA A 182 5.83 16.81 -6.88
C ALA A 182 6.57 15.61 -7.51
N ASN A 183 6.44 14.40 -6.95
CA ASN A 183 7.17 13.19 -7.36
C ASN A 183 8.71 13.35 -7.30
N ASP A 184 9.18 14.23 -6.41
CA ASP A 184 10.60 14.57 -6.34
C ASP A 184 11.43 13.51 -5.61
N LYS A 185 12.49 13.05 -6.27
CA LYS A 185 13.49 12.15 -5.69
C LYS A 185 14.18 12.72 -4.46
N GLN A 186 14.30 14.05 -4.34
CA GLN A 186 14.90 14.69 -3.16
C GLN A 186 14.05 14.45 -1.91
N GLY A 187 12.72 14.38 -2.03
CA GLY A 187 11.84 13.99 -0.92
C GLY A 187 12.19 12.61 -0.36
N MET A 188 12.46 11.66 -1.25
CA MET A 188 12.89 10.31 -0.89
C MET A 188 14.31 10.29 -0.29
N MET A 189 15.21 11.16 -0.76
CA MET A 189 16.58 11.30 -0.23
C MET A 189 16.61 11.88 1.19
N LYS A 190 15.58 12.63 1.60
CA LYS A 190 15.45 13.15 2.97
C LYS A 190 14.95 12.11 3.96
N ASP A 191 14.50 10.95 3.49
CA ASP A 191 14.08 9.85 4.35
C ASP A 191 15.29 9.28 5.11
N PHE A 192 15.18 9.21 6.44
CA PHE A 192 16.27 8.78 7.32
C PHE A 192 16.83 7.39 6.95
N LEU A 193 15.97 6.43 6.62
CA LEU A 193 16.43 5.09 6.27
C LEU A 193 17.15 5.06 4.92
N ASN A 194 16.79 5.93 3.99
CA ASN A 194 17.48 6.06 2.71
C ASN A 194 18.88 6.70 2.85
N TYR A 195 19.16 7.34 3.99
CA TYR A 195 20.52 7.74 4.40
C TYR A 195 21.35 6.54 4.88
N MET A 196 20.70 5.59 5.56
CA MET A 196 21.36 4.41 6.11
C MET A 196 21.63 3.32 5.07
N ARG A 197 20.94 3.38 3.95
CA ARG A 197 21.04 2.46 2.83
C ARG A 197 20.82 3.17 1.50
N ALA A 198 21.20 2.55 0.39
CA ALA A 198 20.93 3.10 -0.94
C ALA A 198 19.41 3.24 -1.18
N PRO A 199 18.92 4.41 -1.60
CA PRO A 199 17.50 4.64 -1.85
C PRO A 199 16.99 3.78 -3.01
N ARG A 200 15.76 3.27 -2.87
CA ARG A 200 15.08 2.46 -3.87
C ARG A 200 14.25 3.35 -4.79
N PHE A 201 14.89 4.10 -5.68
CA PHE A 201 14.19 5.04 -6.58
C PHE A 201 13.13 4.40 -7.47
N GLY A 202 13.22 3.09 -7.74
CA GLY A 202 12.17 2.34 -8.43
C GLY A 202 10.88 2.22 -7.63
N ASN A 203 10.93 2.49 -6.31
CA ASN A 203 9.78 2.50 -5.43
C ASN A 203 9.15 3.89 -5.24
N LEU A 204 9.69 4.94 -5.89
CA LEU A 204 9.07 6.26 -5.91
C LEU A 204 7.88 6.25 -6.87
N LEU A 205 6.68 6.44 -6.33
CA LEU A 205 5.47 6.52 -7.13
C LEU A 205 5.44 7.79 -7.97
N GLN A 206 4.91 7.66 -9.19
CA GLN A 206 4.52 8.78 -10.02
C GLN A 206 3.04 9.06 -9.75
N VAL A 207 2.80 9.93 -8.80
CA VAL A 207 1.45 10.31 -8.37
C VAL A 207 0.90 11.37 -9.31
N TRP A 208 -0.34 11.19 -9.72
CA TRP A 208 -1.13 12.17 -10.46
C TRP A 208 -2.22 12.79 -9.56
N SER A 209 -2.71 13.95 -9.95
CA SER A 209 -3.85 14.61 -9.31
C SER A 209 -4.93 14.98 -10.31
N ILE A 210 -6.18 15.05 -9.83
CA ILE A 210 -7.34 15.51 -10.61
C ILE A 210 -7.89 16.74 -9.89
N PRO A 211 -8.06 17.87 -10.61
CA PRO A 211 -8.81 19.00 -10.08
C PRO A 211 -10.26 18.56 -9.79
N THR A 212 -10.73 18.74 -8.56
CA THR A 212 -12.10 18.41 -8.21
C THR A 212 -13.00 19.63 -8.33
N ALA A 213 -14.30 19.40 -8.59
CA ALA A 213 -15.30 20.48 -8.61
C ALA A 213 -15.45 21.14 -7.23
N SER A 214 -15.12 20.45 -6.15
CA SER A 214 -15.09 20.96 -4.77
C SER A 214 -13.85 21.77 -4.43
N GLY A 215 -12.88 21.89 -5.36
CA GLY A 215 -11.64 22.63 -5.13
C GLY A 215 -10.64 21.90 -4.22
N GLY A 216 -10.89 20.63 -3.91
CA GLY A 216 -9.96 19.78 -3.16
C GLY A 216 -8.61 19.69 -3.86
N LYS A 217 -7.55 20.07 -3.16
CA LYS A 217 -6.17 19.95 -3.65
C LYS A 217 -5.39 19.07 -2.68
N THR A 218 -4.45 18.31 -3.22
CA THR A 218 -3.42 17.72 -2.36
C THR A 218 -2.38 18.79 -2.06
N ASP A 219 -1.93 18.88 -0.82
CA ASP A 219 -0.84 19.81 -0.42
C ASP A 219 0.53 19.44 -1.05
N MET A 220 0.59 18.35 -1.81
CA MET A 220 1.82 17.77 -2.31
C MET A 220 2.20 18.18 -3.75
N ASN A 221 1.45 19.07 -4.40
CA ASN A 221 1.72 19.57 -5.75
C ASN A 221 1.98 18.46 -6.80
N PHE A 222 1.16 17.42 -6.82
CA PHE A 222 1.28 16.37 -7.82
C PHE A 222 0.92 16.88 -9.22
N PRO A 223 1.59 16.35 -10.27
CA PRO A 223 1.23 16.65 -11.65
C PRO A 223 -0.25 16.32 -11.93
N ALA A 224 -0.89 17.10 -12.76
CA ALA A 224 -2.22 16.76 -13.24
C ALA A 224 -2.19 15.41 -13.99
N LEU A 225 -3.26 14.63 -13.86
CA LEU A 225 -3.43 13.41 -14.63
C LEU A 225 -3.37 13.74 -16.13
N ALA A 226 -2.42 13.14 -16.84
CA ALA A 226 -2.43 13.16 -18.29
C ALA A 226 -3.69 12.42 -18.79
N ARG A 227 -4.20 12.82 -19.95
CA ARG A 227 -5.38 12.17 -20.55
C ARG A 227 -5.11 10.67 -20.73
N ASP A 228 -5.78 9.87 -19.92
CA ASP A 228 -5.71 8.40 -19.95
C ASP A 228 -7.11 7.83 -19.73
N PRO A 229 -7.79 7.42 -20.82
CA PRO A 229 -9.16 6.93 -20.73
C PRO A 229 -9.36 5.73 -19.81
N GLU A 230 -8.33 4.91 -19.60
CA GLU A 230 -8.44 3.77 -18.66
C GLU A 230 -8.42 4.23 -17.21
N THR A 231 -7.53 5.14 -16.85
CA THR A 231 -7.50 5.72 -15.51
C THR A 231 -8.75 6.56 -15.24
N GLU A 232 -9.22 7.35 -16.24
CA GLU A 232 -10.45 8.13 -16.13
C GLU A 232 -11.65 7.22 -15.82
N LYS A 233 -11.82 6.09 -16.51
CA LYS A 233 -12.89 5.11 -16.24
C LYS A 233 -12.79 4.48 -14.85
N ARG A 234 -11.58 4.19 -14.38
CA ARG A 234 -11.36 3.68 -13.02
C ARG A 234 -11.80 4.71 -11.98
N VAL A 235 -11.39 5.96 -12.15
CA VAL A 235 -11.79 7.07 -11.27
C VAL A 235 -13.31 7.28 -11.29
N GLU A 236 -13.94 7.29 -12.45
CA GLU A 236 -15.40 7.39 -12.58
C GLU A 236 -16.12 6.26 -11.84
N TRP A 237 -15.63 5.02 -11.99
CA TRP A 237 -16.20 3.87 -11.29
C TRP A 237 -16.11 4.04 -9.77
N TRP A 238 -14.94 4.44 -9.24
CA TRP A 238 -14.75 4.65 -7.82
C TRP A 238 -15.58 5.82 -7.28
N ASN A 239 -15.68 6.91 -8.01
CA ASN A 239 -16.51 8.05 -7.64
C ASN A 239 -18.00 7.67 -7.60
N ALA A 240 -18.49 6.93 -8.59
CA ALA A 240 -19.85 6.39 -8.60
C ALA A 240 -20.08 5.45 -7.41
N LYS A 241 -19.11 4.59 -7.10
CA LYS A 241 -19.20 3.65 -5.98
C LYS A 241 -19.22 4.34 -4.61
N MET A 242 -18.47 5.41 -4.44
CA MET A 242 -18.51 6.24 -3.24
C MET A 242 -19.87 6.96 -3.13
N ALA A 243 -20.40 7.48 -4.22
CA ALA A 243 -21.71 8.16 -4.24
C ALA A 243 -22.89 7.23 -3.90
N GLU A 244 -22.81 5.94 -4.20
CA GLU A 244 -23.83 4.95 -3.79
C GLU A 244 -23.92 4.77 -2.27
N ARG A 245 -22.84 5.10 -1.54
CA ARG A 245 -22.65 4.74 -0.12
C ARG A 245 -22.52 5.93 0.81
N SER A 246 -22.39 7.13 0.29
CA SER A 246 -22.25 8.36 1.08
C SER A 246 -23.10 9.47 0.50
N THR A 247 -23.73 10.26 1.37
CA THR A 247 -24.38 11.53 1.01
C THR A 247 -23.35 12.65 0.81
N ASP A 248 -22.12 12.45 1.28
CA ASP A 248 -21.03 13.38 1.08
C ASP A 248 -20.46 13.22 -0.33
N ARG A 249 -20.13 14.34 -0.94
CA ARG A 249 -19.53 14.34 -2.27
C ARG A 249 -18.05 14.00 -2.16
N LEU A 250 -17.75 12.70 -2.16
CA LEU A 250 -16.40 12.17 -2.17
C LEU A 250 -15.95 11.92 -3.60
N GLU A 251 -14.77 12.43 -3.95
CA GLU A 251 -14.18 12.26 -5.29
C GLU A 251 -12.71 11.88 -5.14
N VAL A 252 -12.23 10.98 -5.99
CA VAL A 252 -10.79 10.67 -6.09
C VAL A 252 -10.07 11.92 -6.57
N ILE A 253 -9.12 12.41 -5.79
CA ILE A 253 -8.36 13.62 -6.11
C ILE A 253 -6.92 13.35 -6.53
N ALA A 254 -6.40 12.20 -6.21
CA ALA A 254 -5.05 11.77 -6.58
C ALA A 254 -4.96 10.25 -6.68
N GLY A 255 -3.92 9.79 -7.34
CA GLY A 255 -3.65 8.37 -7.42
C GLY A 255 -2.30 8.07 -8.03
N ALA A 256 -1.96 6.79 -8.04
CA ALA A 256 -0.75 6.28 -8.66
C ALA A 256 -0.97 4.89 -9.22
N GLU A 257 -0.13 4.55 -10.21
CA GLU A 257 -0.07 3.19 -10.76
C GLU A 257 1.39 2.70 -10.73
N THR A 258 1.58 1.43 -10.38
CA THR A 258 2.91 0.82 -10.43
C THR A 258 2.85 -0.69 -10.65
N LYS A 259 3.99 -1.23 -11.08
CA LYS A 259 4.21 -2.66 -11.29
C LYS A 259 5.24 -3.17 -10.30
N ILE A 260 4.97 -4.32 -9.72
CA ILE A 260 5.90 -5.00 -8.80
C ILE A 260 6.22 -6.37 -9.38
N VAL A 261 7.51 -6.69 -9.45
CA VAL A 261 7.99 -7.96 -9.98
C VAL A 261 8.45 -8.85 -8.84
N LEU A 262 7.82 -10.02 -8.71
CA LEU A 262 8.21 -11.03 -7.72
C LEU A 262 9.30 -11.93 -8.30
N ASN A 263 10.32 -12.23 -7.51
CA ASN A 263 11.30 -13.24 -7.86
C ASN A 263 10.70 -14.65 -7.78
N LYS A 264 11.12 -15.53 -8.67
CA LYS A 264 10.85 -16.97 -8.51
C LYS A 264 11.66 -17.52 -7.33
N ARG A 265 11.06 -18.43 -6.58
CA ARG A 265 11.84 -19.20 -5.59
C ARG A 265 12.88 -20.05 -6.31
N PRO A 266 14.12 -20.09 -5.80
CA PRO A 266 15.09 -21.05 -6.29
C PRO A 266 14.50 -22.47 -6.19
N GLY A 267 14.64 -23.27 -7.22
CA GLY A 267 14.30 -24.69 -7.15
C GLY A 267 15.11 -25.40 -6.06
N TRP A 268 14.68 -26.60 -5.66
CA TRP A 268 15.34 -27.41 -4.61
C TRP A 268 16.86 -27.60 -4.84
N PHE A 269 17.34 -27.45 -6.07
CA PHE A 269 18.75 -27.55 -6.45
C PHE A 269 19.42 -26.20 -6.77
N GLY A 270 18.82 -25.07 -6.47
CA GLY A 270 19.44 -23.75 -6.60
C GLY A 270 19.65 -23.26 -8.05
N PHE A 271 18.98 -23.87 -9.05
CA PHE A 271 19.01 -23.47 -10.46
C PHE A 271 17.66 -22.91 -10.89
#